data_9533e4374ded5fa9892080d17876bd63
#
_entry.id   9533e4374ded5fa9892080d17876bd63
#
_cell.length_a   1.000
_cell.length_b   1.000
_cell.length_c   1.000
_cell.angle_alpha   90.00
_cell.angle_beta   90.00
_cell.angle_gamma   90.00
#
_symmetry.space_group_name_H-M   'P 1'
#
loop_
_entity.id
_entity.type
_entity.pdbx_description
1 polymer ?
#
loop_
_entity_poly.entity_id
_entity_poly.type
_entity_poly.pdbx_seq_one_letter_code
_entity_poly.pdbx_strand_id
1 'polypeptide(L)'
;PKGDGICTRLPILVCLRSAEADMSHHLTVEKCEDVLRYEDVEYEQEVLEIMEDTVKRENGKVAGISKTNILKVLVRGPHYPDIDLLDLPGLKVNPGANEPETMEQDTHALLDKWVEETKGRAIYLAIRQAGTNVATSQAHRVLSRHDFMVENTIGVLTKCDDVRNRIIKRTLSDEADVLNTQSPHKYVVTSNP
;
A
#
# COMPACT_ATOMS: atom_id res chain seq x y z
N PRO A 1 1.69 -11.68 0.86
CA PRO A 1 2.29 -12.49 1.93
C PRO A 1 1.41 -12.48 3.18
N LYS A 2 1.15 -13.64 3.77
CA LYS A 2 0.41 -13.78 5.03
C LYS A 2 1.40 -14.05 6.15
N GLY A 3 1.44 -13.22 7.21
CA GLY A 3 2.34 -13.42 8.35
C GLY A 3 2.05 -12.48 9.52
N ASP A 4 2.55 -12.86 10.70
CA ASP A 4 2.43 -12.08 11.94
C ASP A 4 3.50 -10.97 12.00
N GLY A 5 3.42 -9.99 11.13
CA GLY A 5 4.40 -8.91 11.10
C GLY A 5 4.30 -8.03 9.86
N ILE A 6 5.31 -7.20 9.59
CA ILE A 6 5.41 -6.49 8.31
C ILE A 6 5.77 -7.51 7.24
N CYS A 7 4.80 -7.83 6.40
CA CYS A 7 4.97 -8.79 5.30
C CYS A 7 5.80 -8.21 4.15
N THR A 8 5.77 -6.90 3.97
CA THR A 8 6.47 -6.20 2.89
C THR A 8 7.41 -5.17 3.51
N ARG A 9 8.72 -5.30 3.27
CA ARG A 9 9.76 -4.41 3.82
C ARG A 9 10.37 -3.46 2.78
N LEU A 10 9.84 -3.46 1.58
CA LEU A 10 10.21 -2.52 0.51
C LEU A 10 8.94 -2.04 -0.20
N PRO A 11 8.93 -0.82 -0.76
CA PRO A 11 7.83 -0.36 -1.59
C PRO A 11 7.63 -1.24 -2.82
N ILE A 12 6.38 -1.44 -3.22
CA ILE A 12 6.01 -2.12 -4.46
C ILE A 12 5.24 -1.14 -5.33
N LEU A 13 5.74 -0.88 -6.53
CA LEU A 13 5.11 -0.01 -7.51
C LEU A 13 4.60 -0.86 -8.68
N VAL A 14 3.29 -1.01 -8.77
CA VAL A 14 2.64 -1.69 -9.90
C VAL A 14 2.18 -0.63 -10.90
N CYS A 15 2.77 -0.64 -12.08
CA CYS A 15 2.42 0.25 -13.18
C CYS A 15 1.52 -0.50 -14.17
N LEU A 16 0.24 -0.17 -14.19
CA LEU A 16 -0.69 -0.65 -15.20
C LEU A 16 -0.63 0.27 -16.40
N ARG A 17 -0.58 -0.30 -17.60
CA ARG A 17 -0.56 0.48 -18.84
C ARG A 17 -1.49 -0.15 -19.88
N SER A 18 -2.26 0.69 -20.56
CA SER A 18 -3.01 0.30 -21.74
C SER A 18 -2.05 -0.08 -22.88
N ALA A 19 -2.37 -1.15 -23.58
CA ALA A 19 -1.63 -1.58 -24.76
C ALA A 19 -2.62 -2.05 -25.84
N GLU A 20 -2.20 -2.02 -27.10
CA GLU A 20 -3.03 -2.48 -28.20
C GLU A 20 -3.38 -3.98 -28.06
N ALA A 21 -4.53 -4.38 -28.62
CA ALA A 21 -5.12 -5.71 -28.42
C ALA A 21 -4.25 -6.90 -28.88
N ASP A 22 -3.28 -6.65 -29.78
CA ASP A 22 -2.40 -7.68 -30.32
C ASP A 22 -1.08 -7.86 -29.54
N MET A 23 -0.87 -7.09 -28.49
CA MET A 23 0.31 -7.26 -27.66
C MET A 23 0.03 -8.33 -26.59
N SER A 24 0.83 -9.39 -26.61
CA SER A 24 0.90 -10.34 -25.50
C SER A 24 1.19 -9.56 -24.18
N HIS A 25 0.60 -10.00 -23.08
CA HIS A 25 0.84 -9.38 -21.77
C HIS A 25 2.34 -9.46 -21.46
N HIS A 26 3.02 -8.32 -21.49
CA HIS A 26 4.41 -8.25 -21.08
C HIS A 26 4.49 -7.78 -19.64
N LEU A 27 5.06 -8.62 -18.80
CA LEU A 27 5.37 -8.28 -17.43
C LEU A 27 6.87 -8.04 -17.31
N THR A 28 7.24 -6.87 -16.79
CA THR A 28 8.61 -6.56 -16.46
C THR A 28 8.68 -6.27 -14.96
N VAL A 29 9.45 -7.04 -14.22
CA VAL A 29 9.77 -6.78 -12.82
C VAL A 29 11.10 -6.04 -12.77
N GLU A 30 11.08 -4.78 -12.35
CA GLU A 30 12.29 -3.95 -12.22
C GLU A 30 12.61 -3.72 -10.75
N LYS A 31 13.86 -3.92 -10.38
CA LYS A 31 14.42 -3.56 -9.09
C LYS A 31 15.39 -2.38 -9.25
N CYS A 32 15.41 -1.42 -8.32
CA CYS A 32 16.20 -0.19 -8.47
C CYS A 32 17.71 -0.38 -8.71
N GLU A 33 18.32 -1.45 -8.19
CA GLU A 33 19.76 -1.68 -8.33
C GLU A 33 20.12 -2.81 -9.30
N ASP A 34 19.24 -3.79 -9.45
CA ASP A 34 19.38 -4.90 -10.40
C ASP A 34 18.09 -4.98 -11.21
N VAL A 35 18.13 -4.56 -12.46
CA VAL A 35 17.01 -4.72 -13.38
C VAL A 35 16.91 -6.20 -13.71
N LEU A 36 16.10 -6.92 -12.94
CA LEU A 36 15.67 -8.27 -13.32
C LEU A 36 14.52 -8.09 -14.30
N ARG A 37 14.80 -8.22 -15.58
CA ARG A 37 13.78 -8.24 -16.62
C ARG A 37 13.33 -9.68 -16.78
N TYR A 38 12.08 -9.92 -16.47
CA TYR A 38 11.38 -11.13 -16.88
C TYR A 38 10.55 -10.73 -18.11
N GLU A 39 11.10 -10.98 -19.30
CA GLU A 39 10.39 -10.81 -20.55
C GLU A 39 9.57 -12.09 -20.77
N ASP A 40 8.31 -11.92 -21.19
CA ASP A 40 7.42 -13.02 -21.60
C ASP A 40 6.88 -13.94 -20.48
N VAL A 41 6.40 -13.35 -19.38
CA VAL A 41 5.58 -14.11 -18.42
C VAL A 41 4.16 -14.18 -18.96
N GLU A 42 3.73 -15.36 -19.38
CA GLU A 42 2.40 -15.56 -20.00
C GLU A 42 1.26 -15.61 -18.96
N TYR A 43 1.56 -15.86 -17.69
CA TYR A 43 0.55 -16.17 -16.68
C TYR A 43 0.65 -15.25 -15.45
N GLU A 44 -0.50 -14.69 -15.03
CA GLU A 44 -0.60 -13.86 -13.81
C GLU A 44 -0.08 -14.55 -12.55
N GLN A 45 -0.21 -15.88 -12.47
CA GLN A 45 0.23 -16.65 -11.33
C GLN A 45 1.76 -16.71 -11.20
N GLU A 46 2.47 -16.77 -12.32
CA GLU A 46 3.94 -16.72 -12.37
C GLU A 46 4.49 -15.36 -11.94
N VAL A 47 3.77 -14.29 -12.26
CA VAL A 47 4.04 -12.94 -11.77
C VAL A 47 3.98 -12.87 -10.26
N LEU A 48 2.92 -13.40 -9.68
CA LEU A 48 2.72 -13.41 -8.23
C LEU A 48 3.84 -14.19 -7.53
N GLU A 49 4.23 -15.34 -8.06
CA GLU A 49 5.33 -16.14 -7.53
C GLU A 49 6.67 -15.38 -7.57
N ILE A 50 6.98 -14.73 -8.70
CA ILE A 50 8.19 -13.89 -8.84
C ILE A 50 8.18 -12.71 -7.86
N MET A 51 7.03 -12.05 -7.71
CA MET A 51 6.87 -10.96 -6.75
C MET A 51 7.07 -11.46 -5.31
N GLU A 52 6.46 -12.56 -4.93
CA GLU A 52 6.57 -13.15 -3.59
C GLU A 52 8.02 -13.56 -3.29
N ASP A 53 8.69 -14.24 -4.21
CA ASP A 53 10.08 -14.65 -4.06
C ASP A 53 11.02 -13.44 -3.97
N THR A 54 10.78 -12.40 -4.78
CA THR A 54 11.57 -11.18 -4.74
C THR A 54 11.39 -10.46 -3.41
N VAL A 55 10.17 -10.27 -2.94
CA VAL A 55 9.86 -9.66 -1.64
C VAL A 55 10.50 -10.47 -0.50
N LYS A 56 10.37 -11.79 -0.54
CA LYS A 56 10.95 -12.69 0.47
C LYS A 56 12.48 -12.60 0.53
N ARG A 57 13.13 -12.60 -0.62
CA ARG A 57 14.58 -12.46 -0.75
C ARG A 57 15.07 -11.11 -0.23
N GLU A 58 14.40 -10.02 -0.59
CA GLU A 58 14.76 -8.68 -0.13
C GLU A 58 14.48 -8.48 1.36
N ASN A 59 13.39 -9.01 1.87
CA ASN A 59 13.10 -9.01 3.31
C ASN A 59 14.16 -9.78 4.12
N GLY A 60 14.77 -10.81 3.53
CA GLY A 60 15.86 -11.55 4.14
C GLY A 60 17.19 -10.80 4.21
N LYS A 61 17.40 -9.81 3.34
CA LYS A 61 18.63 -9.01 3.29
C LYS A 61 18.65 -7.85 4.28
N VAL A 62 17.49 -7.40 4.75
CA VAL A 62 17.33 -6.18 5.55
C VAL A 62 16.59 -6.51 6.83
N ALA A 63 17.20 -6.26 7.98
CA ALA A 63 16.53 -6.43 9.27
C ALA A 63 15.36 -5.41 9.46
N GLY A 64 15.45 -4.24 8.80
CA GLY A 64 14.47 -3.17 8.80
C GLY A 64 13.73 -3.01 7.47
N ILE A 65 13.44 -1.77 7.09
CA ILE A 65 12.78 -1.39 5.85
C ILE A 65 13.82 -0.96 4.82
N SER A 66 13.63 -1.35 3.56
CA SER A 66 14.44 -0.85 2.46
C SER A 66 14.09 0.62 2.19
N LYS A 67 15.08 1.49 2.31
CA LYS A 67 14.94 2.95 2.07
C LYS A 67 15.22 3.33 0.62
N THR A 68 15.88 2.48 -0.13
CA THR A 68 16.37 2.75 -1.48
C THR A 68 15.75 1.85 -2.53
N ASN A 69 15.51 0.58 -2.20
CA ASN A 69 15.04 -0.40 -3.17
C ASN A 69 13.52 -0.35 -3.28
N ILE A 70 13.02 -0.41 -4.49
CA ILE A 70 11.61 -0.53 -4.83
C ILE A 70 11.44 -1.70 -5.81
N LEU A 71 10.43 -2.52 -5.56
CA LEU A 71 9.99 -3.51 -6.54
C LEU A 71 9.04 -2.82 -7.51
N LYS A 72 9.43 -2.73 -8.78
CA LYS A 72 8.58 -2.16 -9.83
C LYS A 72 8.07 -3.27 -10.73
N VAL A 73 6.75 -3.32 -10.92
CA VAL A 73 6.06 -4.28 -11.77
C VAL A 73 5.33 -3.52 -12.85
N LEU A 74 5.65 -3.77 -14.10
CA LEU A 74 4.96 -3.18 -15.25
C LEU A 74 4.04 -4.22 -15.89
N VAL A 75 2.74 -3.95 -15.89
CA VAL A 75 1.71 -4.80 -16.48
C VAL A 75 1.08 -4.07 -17.66
N ARG A 76 1.06 -4.69 -18.82
CA ARG A 76 0.49 -4.12 -20.04
C ARG A 76 -0.62 -5.01 -20.59
N GLY A 77 -1.70 -4.39 -21.06
CA GLY A 77 -2.78 -5.12 -21.70
C GLY A 77 -3.91 -4.21 -22.19
N PRO A 78 -4.80 -4.73 -23.06
CA PRO A 78 -5.82 -3.90 -23.73
C PRO A 78 -6.91 -3.37 -22.78
N HIS A 79 -7.06 -3.94 -21.60
CA HIS A 79 -8.12 -3.59 -20.65
C HIS A 79 -7.62 -2.89 -19.39
N TYR A 80 -6.31 -2.61 -19.30
CA TYR A 80 -5.76 -1.92 -18.13
C TYR A 80 -5.82 -0.40 -18.30
N PRO A 81 -6.17 0.34 -17.24
CA PRO A 81 -6.01 1.78 -17.21
C PRO A 81 -4.53 2.16 -17.09
N ASP A 82 -4.19 3.38 -17.49
CA ASP A 82 -2.87 3.95 -17.20
C ASP A 82 -2.85 4.47 -15.77
N ILE A 83 -2.44 3.62 -14.82
CA ILE A 83 -2.39 3.94 -13.41
C ILE A 83 -1.17 3.30 -12.73
N ASP A 84 -0.60 4.03 -11.78
CA ASP A 84 0.45 3.54 -10.90
C ASP A 84 -0.14 3.27 -9.50
N LEU A 85 0.08 2.07 -8.98
CA LEU A 85 -0.35 1.64 -7.65
C LEU A 85 0.89 1.45 -6.79
N LEU A 86 1.07 2.29 -5.77
CA LEU A 86 2.19 2.19 -4.84
C LEU A 86 1.71 1.57 -3.52
N ASP A 87 2.23 0.40 -3.19
CA ASP A 87 2.07 -0.24 -1.89
C ASP A 87 3.32 0.03 -1.03
N LEU A 88 3.11 0.59 0.15
CA LEU A 88 4.17 0.92 1.10
C LEU A 88 4.18 -0.08 2.25
N PRO A 89 5.35 -0.30 2.90
CA PRO A 89 5.43 -1.10 4.11
C PRO A 89 4.42 -0.63 5.15
N GLY A 90 3.76 -1.61 5.80
CA GLY A 90 2.73 -1.33 6.79
C GLY A 90 3.23 -0.48 7.95
N LEU A 91 2.44 0.51 8.35
CA LEU A 91 2.72 1.37 9.50
C LEU A 91 2.67 0.55 10.79
N LYS A 92 3.74 0.55 11.55
CA LYS A 92 3.89 -0.20 12.80
C LYS A 92 4.20 0.75 13.96
N VAL A 93 3.64 0.49 15.12
CA VAL A 93 3.87 1.31 16.34
C VAL A 93 5.08 0.79 17.09
N ASN A 94 5.21 -0.54 17.18
CA ASN A 94 6.29 -1.17 17.93
C ASN A 94 7.07 -2.14 17.05
N PRO A 95 8.40 -2.15 17.12
CA PRO A 95 9.20 -3.15 16.45
C PRO A 95 8.91 -4.55 17.00
N GLY A 96 8.98 -5.56 16.14
CA GLY A 96 8.95 -6.96 16.57
C GLY A 96 10.28 -7.39 17.21
N ALA A 97 10.29 -8.57 17.83
CA ALA A 97 11.46 -9.08 18.55
C ALA A 97 12.77 -9.12 17.73
N ASN A 98 12.66 -9.24 16.40
CA ASN A 98 13.81 -9.31 15.48
C ASN A 98 13.88 -8.10 14.53
N GLU A 99 13.25 -6.98 14.90
CA GLU A 99 13.24 -5.76 14.09
C GLU A 99 14.04 -4.66 14.80
N PRO A 100 14.68 -3.74 14.03
CA PRO A 100 15.41 -2.62 14.60
C PRO A 100 14.47 -1.70 15.41
N GLU A 101 14.98 -1.12 16.48
CA GLU A 101 14.24 -0.12 17.26
C GLU A 101 13.82 1.10 16.42
N THR A 102 14.54 1.38 15.33
CA THR A 102 14.25 2.47 14.39
C THR A 102 13.12 2.15 13.42
N MET A 103 12.51 0.95 13.47
CA MET A 103 11.53 0.47 12.49
C MET A 103 10.36 1.43 12.27
N GLU A 104 9.80 1.97 13.36
CA GLU A 104 8.70 2.94 13.29
C GLU A 104 9.16 4.22 12.57
N GLN A 105 10.30 4.77 12.98
CA GLN A 105 10.86 6.00 12.40
C GLN A 105 11.19 5.83 10.92
N ASP A 106 11.78 4.70 10.57
CA ASP A 106 12.17 4.39 9.19
C ASP A 106 10.94 4.23 8.28
N THR A 107 9.87 3.60 8.79
CA THR A 107 8.60 3.48 8.06
C THR A 107 7.96 4.83 7.82
N HIS A 108 7.92 5.67 8.86
CA HIS A 108 7.37 7.01 8.74
C HIS A 108 8.20 7.89 7.79
N ALA A 109 9.53 7.85 7.87
CA ALA A 109 10.41 8.60 6.97
C ALA A 109 10.24 8.18 5.51
N LEU A 110 10.10 6.87 5.25
CA LEU A 110 9.83 6.36 3.92
C LEU A 110 8.48 6.85 3.39
N LEU A 111 7.45 6.81 4.21
CA LEU A 111 6.12 7.28 3.86
C LEU A 111 6.12 8.79 3.60
N ASP A 112 6.72 9.59 4.49
CA ASP A 112 6.82 11.04 4.34
C ASP A 112 7.53 11.42 3.02
N LYS A 113 8.61 10.69 2.68
CA LYS A 113 9.30 10.84 1.40
C LYS A 113 8.35 10.63 0.22
N TRP A 114 7.63 9.51 0.18
CA TRP A 114 6.73 9.20 -0.93
C TRP A 114 5.53 10.15 -1.01
N VAL A 115 5.01 10.59 0.13
CA VAL A 115 3.93 11.58 0.20
C VAL A 115 4.37 12.92 -0.42
N GLU A 116 5.55 13.40 -0.07
CA GLU A 116 6.09 14.65 -0.66
C GLU A 116 6.41 14.50 -2.16
N GLU A 117 6.98 13.36 -2.57
CA GLU A 117 7.27 13.09 -3.98
C GLU A 117 6.00 12.99 -4.86
N THR A 118 4.89 12.54 -4.28
CA THR A 118 3.61 12.35 -5.00
C THR A 118 2.60 13.49 -4.79
N LYS A 119 2.98 14.52 -4.04
CA LYS A 119 2.12 15.66 -3.70
C LYS A 119 1.44 16.26 -4.92
N GLY A 120 0.11 16.38 -4.85
CA GLY A 120 -0.73 16.93 -5.92
C GLY A 120 -0.91 16.02 -7.14
N ARG A 121 -0.36 14.79 -7.13
CA ARG A 121 -0.43 13.83 -8.24
C ARG A 121 -0.96 12.46 -7.85
N ALA A 122 -1.25 12.23 -6.58
CA ALA A 122 -1.69 10.94 -6.07
C ALA A 122 -3.04 11.03 -5.35
N ILE A 123 -3.77 9.94 -5.39
CA ILE A 123 -4.89 9.65 -4.51
C ILE A 123 -4.36 8.69 -3.44
N TYR A 124 -4.60 9.02 -2.18
CA TYR A 124 -4.13 8.23 -1.05
C TYR A 124 -5.24 7.32 -0.52
N LEU A 125 -4.91 6.08 -0.24
CA LEU A 125 -5.82 5.14 0.39
C LEU A 125 -5.44 4.95 1.86
N ALA A 126 -6.25 5.50 2.77
CA ALA A 126 -6.07 5.33 4.21
C ALA A 126 -6.78 4.04 4.67
N ILE A 127 -6.05 2.93 4.66
CA ILE A 127 -6.60 1.61 4.93
C ILE A 127 -6.55 1.31 6.43
N ARG A 128 -7.69 0.89 7.00
CA ARG A 128 -7.76 0.34 8.36
C ARG A 128 -8.83 -0.75 8.47
N GLN A 129 -8.69 -1.59 9.49
CA GLN A 129 -9.73 -2.58 9.82
C GLN A 129 -10.93 -1.88 10.48
N ALA A 130 -12.15 -2.30 10.16
CA ALA A 130 -13.40 -1.68 10.64
C ALA A 130 -13.54 -1.75 12.15
N GLY A 131 -13.03 -2.53 12.92
CA GLY A 131 -13.12 -2.56 14.40
C GLY A 131 -12.11 -1.66 15.12
N THR A 132 -11.15 -1.05 14.38
CA THR A 132 -10.04 -0.29 14.96
C THR A 132 -10.48 1.13 15.32
N ASN A 133 -10.08 1.62 16.50
CA ASN A 133 -10.35 2.98 16.91
C ASN A 133 -9.56 3.99 16.04
N VAL A 134 -10.22 5.07 15.64
CA VAL A 134 -9.62 6.18 14.88
C VAL A 134 -8.38 6.73 15.58
N ALA A 135 -8.45 6.97 16.87
CA ALA A 135 -7.36 7.53 17.66
C ALA A 135 -6.07 6.67 17.65
N THR A 136 -6.20 5.37 17.39
CA THR A 136 -5.05 4.46 17.30
C THR A 136 -4.61 4.21 15.86
N SER A 137 -5.30 4.78 14.87
CA SER A 137 -4.99 4.59 13.46
C SER A 137 -3.72 5.33 13.05
N GLN A 138 -2.73 4.59 12.58
CA GLN A 138 -1.50 5.17 12.04
C GLN A 138 -1.74 6.01 10.79
N ALA A 139 -2.69 5.60 9.95
CA ALA A 139 -3.08 6.38 8.77
C ALA A 139 -3.58 7.78 9.15
N HIS A 140 -4.36 7.91 10.23
CA HIS A 140 -4.82 9.21 10.73
C HIS A 140 -3.68 10.08 11.27
N ARG A 141 -2.68 9.48 11.91
CA ARG A 141 -1.48 10.23 12.35
C ARG A 141 -0.69 10.80 11.17
N VAL A 142 -0.62 10.06 10.06
CA VAL A 142 0.01 10.55 8.84
C VAL A 142 -0.79 11.70 8.24
N LEU A 143 -2.10 11.55 8.11
CA LEU A 143 -3.00 12.61 7.62
C LEU A 143 -2.89 13.89 8.46
N SER A 144 -2.79 13.76 9.78
CA SER A 144 -2.62 14.91 10.68
C SER A 144 -1.29 15.64 10.50
N ARG A 145 -0.27 15.00 9.92
CA ARG A 145 1.02 15.65 9.60
C ARG A 145 1.07 16.24 8.20
N HIS A 146 0.22 15.76 7.33
CA HIS A 146 0.17 16.15 5.92
C HIS A 146 -1.24 16.59 5.52
N ASP A 147 -1.67 17.74 6.01
CA ASP A 147 -3.04 18.26 5.82
C ASP A 147 -3.49 18.27 4.36
N PHE A 148 -2.55 18.51 3.42
CA PHE A 148 -2.84 18.51 1.98
C PHE A 148 -3.28 17.14 1.44
N MET A 149 -3.01 16.04 2.17
CA MET A 149 -3.45 14.71 1.75
C MET A 149 -4.95 14.52 1.89
N VAL A 150 -5.58 15.19 2.86
CA VAL A 150 -6.96 14.90 3.28
C VAL A 150 -7.94 15.02 2.11
N GLU A 151 -7.78 16.05 1.27
CA GLU A 151 -8.64 16.29 0.11
C GLU A 151 -8.52 15.19 -0.97
N ASN A 152 -7.35 14.55 -1.05
CA ASN A 152 -7.05 13.48 -2.00
C ASN A 152 -7.00 12.10 -1.35
N THR A 153 -7.62 11.94 -0.17
CA THR A 153 -7.61 10.67 0.55
C THR A 153 -8.98 10.02 0.57
N ILE A 154 -9.01 8.74 0.24
CA ILE A 154 -10.15 7.86 0.41
C ILE A 154 -9.88 6.94 1.60
N GLY A 155 -10.76 6.94 2.60
CA GLY A 155 -10.71 5.96 3.66
C GLY A 155 -11.16 4.59 3.16
N VAL A 156 -10.48 3.54 3.59
CA VAL A 156 -10.88 2.17 3.27
C VAL A 156 -11.04 1.38 4.56
N LEU A 157 -12.27 0.93 4.84
CA LEU A 157 -12.57 0.03 5.94
C LEU A 157 -12.56 -1.40 5.43
N THR A 158 -11.61 -2.20 5.91
CA THR A 158 -11.50 -3.62 5.58
C THR A 158 -12.05 -4.51 6.67
N LYS A 159 -12.26 -5.80 6.37
CA LYS A 159 -12.78 -6.81 7.32
C LYS A 159 -14.10 -6.39 7.96
N CYS A 160 -14.99 -5.82 7.15
CA CYS A 160 -16.28 -5.37 7.65
C CYS A 160 -17.24 -6.53 7.94
N ASP A 161 -16.98 -7.70 7.40
CA ASP A 161 -17.60 -8.98 7.71
C ASP A 161 -17.32 -9.44 9.16
N ASP A 162 -16.17 -9.10 9.73
CA ASP A 162 -15.76 -9.48 11.09
C ASP A 162 -16.41 -8.61 12.18
N VAL A 163 -17.09 -7.53 11.82
CA VAL A 163 -17.64 -6.57 12.79
C VAL A 163 -19.15 -6.36 12.63
N ARG A 164 -19.81 -6.02 13.74
CA ARG A 164 -21.25 -5.71 13.70
C ARG A 164 -21.52 -4.40 12.95
N ASN A 165 -22.57 -4.34 12.16
CA ASN A 165 -23.00 -3.16 11.39
C ASN A 165 -23.06 -1.87 12.24
N ARG A 166 -23.38 -1.99 13.52
CA ARG A 166 -23.36 -0.87 14.49
C ARG A 166 -21.98 -0.21 14.62
N ILE A 167 -20.90 -1.03 14.59
CA ILE A 167 -19.52 -0.55 14.70
C ILE A 167 -19.14 0.19 13.42
N ILE A 168 -19.49 -0.35 12.26
CA ILE A 168 -19.25 0.29 10.98
C ILE A 168 -19.97 1.64 10.92
N LYS A 169 -21.24 1.68 11.27
CA LYS A 169 -22.04 2.93 11.31
C LYS A 169 -21.43 3.97 12.24
N ARG A 170 -20.99 3.56 13.44
CA ARG A 170 -20.34 4.46 14.38
C ARG A 170 -19.03 5.02 13.81
N THR A 171 -18.20 4.18 13.19
CA THR A 171 -16.97 4.60 12.56
C THR A 171 -17.20 5.61 11.44
N LEU A 172 -18.23 5.38 10.61
CA LEU A 172 -18.59 6.28 9.50
C LEU A 172 -19.22 7.60 9.96
N SER A 173 -19.72 7.67 11.19
CA SER A 173 -20.31 8.87 11.80
C SER A 173 -19.41 9.54 12.85
N ASP A 174 -18.20 9.07 13.04
CA ASP A 174 -17.26 9.61 14.04
C ASP A 174 -16.79 11.01 13.62
N GLU A 175 -17.25 12.03 14.33
CA GLU A 175 -16.90 13.43 14.07
C GLU A 175 -15.42 13.74 14.36
N ALA A 176 -14.74 12.92 15.15
CA ALA A 176 -13.31 13.05 15.38
C ALA A 176 -12.47 12.50 14.22
N ASP A 177 -13.10 11.82 13.27
CA ASP A 177 -12.42 11.26 12.11
C ASP A 177 -12.28 12.33 11.01
N VAL A 178 -11.05 12.75 10.74
CA VAL A 178 -10.73 13.79 9.76
C VAL A 178 -11.28 13.47 8.35
N LEU A 179 -11.33 12.20 7.97
CA LEU A 179 -11.87 11.79 6.67
C LEU A 179 -13.39 11.94 6.60
N ASN A 180 -14.09 11.79 7.73
CA ASN A 180 -15.52 12.04 7.78
C ASN A 180 -15.88 13.53 7.73
N THR A 181 -15.00 14.39 8.23
CA THR A 181 -15.26 15.83 8.37
C THR A 181 -14.68 16.66 7.25
N GLN A 182 -13.52 16.30 6.71
CA GLN A 182 -12.74 17.13 5.79
C GLN A 182 -12.57 16.51 4.39
N SER A 183 -12.54 15.18 4.28
CA SER A 183 -12.40 14.53 2.97
C SER A 183 -13.72 14.52 2.21
N PRO A 184 -13.75 14.96 0.94
CA PRO A 184 -14.93 14.86 0.10
C PRO A 184 -15.28 13.40 -0.26
N HIS A 185 -14.29 12.52 -0.21
CA HIS A 185 -14.45 11.11 -0.64
C HIS A 185 -14.88 10.17 0.49
N LYS A 186 -14.62 10.54 1.74
CA LYS A 186 -14.95 9.75 2.95
C LYS A 186 -14.42 8.31 2.88
N TYR A 187 -15.29 7.32 3.12
CA TYR A 187 -14.91 5.92 3.24
C TYR A 187 -15.55 5.01 2.21
N VAL A 188 -14.76 4.05 1.72
CA VAL A 188 -15.22 2.84 1.03
C VAL A 188 -15.15 1.69 2.04
N VAL A 189 -16.19 0.85 2.02
CA VAL A 189 -16.32 -0.31 2.91
C VAL A 189 -16.08 -1.58 2.10
N THR A 190 -15.19 -2.44 2.57
CA THR A 190 -14.91 -3.73 1.93
C THR A 190 -15.11 -4.89 2.88
N SER A 191 -15.58 -6.02 2.37
CA SER A 191 -15.64 -7.30 3.05
C SER A 191 -14.83 -8.33 2.27
N ASN A 192 -14.30 -9.33 2.96
CA ASN A 192 -13.77 -10.50 2.28
C ASN A 192 -14.93 -11.32 1.74
N PRO A 193 -14.80 -11.90 0.53
CA PRO A 193 -15.79 -12.81 -0.02
C PRO A 193 -15.83 -14.12 0.74
#